data_3914837240eb085882f7bb83c3e62f16
#
_entry.id   3914837240eb085882f7bb83c3e62f16
#
_cell.length_a   1.000
_cell.length_b   1.000
_cell.length_c   1.000
_cell.angle_alpha   90.00
_cell.angle_beta   90.00
_cell.angle_gamma   90.00
#
_symmetry.space_group_name_H-M   'P 1'
#
loop_
_entity.id
_entity.type
_entity.pdbx_description
1 polymer ?
#
loop_
_entity_poly.entity_id
_entity_poly.type
_entity_poly.pdbx_seq_one_letter_code
_entity_poly.pdbx_strand_id
1 'polypeptide(L)'
;MSKQIAADSLDVRDMTIDDLAAVFHLGEELFTSEFSQSMYRTWDEYEITTLFNSDSELCLVAELDDEVIGFALGTTVEKQNSAWKYGYLVWIGVRPGIQKCGAGDKLFAEIKQRMVEQGVRMMVIDTDADNEAGIRFFQKQGFDSTQKHVYMSLNLSRARQKRKKN
;
A
#
# COMPACT_ATOMS: atom_id res chain seq x y z
N MET A 1 -0.02 -1.97 30.70
CA MET A 1 -1.48 -1.76 30.64
C MET A 1 -1.84 -1.42 29.21
N SER A 2 -2.39 -2.37 28.47
CA SER A 2 -2.90 -2.10 27.11
C SER A 2 -4.12 -1.22 27.25
N LYS A 3 -4.04 0.03 26.78
CA LYS A 3 -5.21 0.89 26.64
C LYS A 3 -6.17 0.18 25.68
N GLN A 4 -7.29 -0.27 26.17
CA GLN A 4 -8.37 -0.77 25.33
C GLN A 4 -8.93 0.46 24.62
N ILE A 5 -8.49 0.65 23.37
CA ILE A 5 -8.94 1.74 22.51
C ILE A 5 -10.41 1.47 22.23
N ALA A 6 -11.27 2.38 22.59
CA ALA A 6 -12.69 2.29 22.26
C ALA A 6 -12.80 2.30 20.73
N ALA A 7 -13.47 1.29 20.17
CA ALA A 7 -13.68 1.16 18.73
C ALA A 7 -14.43 2.35 18.10
N ASP A 8 -15.02 3.20 18.92
CA ASP A 8 -15.84 4.36 18.54
C ASP A 8 -15.01 5.59 18.12
N SER A 9 -13.68 5.60 18.35
CA SER A 9 -12.81 6.73 18.00
C SER A 9 -12.00 6.52 16.74
N LEU A 10 -12.05 5.31 16.14
CA LEU A 10 -11.35 4.98 14.90
C LEU A 10 -12.22 5.32 13.70
N ASP A 11 -11.81 6.29 12.93
CA ASP A 11 -12.46 6.70 11.68
C ASP A 11 -11.60 6.43 10.45
N VAL A 12 -12.25 6.14 9.31
CA VAL A 12 -11.60 6.02 7.99
C VAL A 12 -12.25 7.05 7.07
N ARG A 13 -11.44 7.93 6.55
CA ARG A 13 -11.88 9.05 5.71
C ARG A 13 -10.99 9.24 4.49
N ASP A 14 -11.44 10.11 3.59
CA ASP A 14 -10.64 10.57 2.47
C ASP A 14 -9.35 11.24 2.95
N MET A 15 -8.26 10.92 2.29
CA MET A 15 -7.01 11.64 2.45
C MET A 15 -7.15 13.04 1.86
N THR A 16 -6.71 14.03 2.59
CA THR A 16 -6.61 15.42 2.14
C THR A 16 -5.17 15.81 1.86
N ILE A 17 -4.97 16.96 1.24
CA ILE A 17 -3.62 17.48 1.00
C ILE A 17 -2.82 17.69 2.29
N ASP A 18 -3.50 18.00 3.39
CA ASP A 18 -2.88 18.23 4.69
C ASP A 18 -2.38 16.92 5.34
N ASP A 19 -2.89 15.77 4.90
CA ASP A 19 -2.45 14.46 5.40
C ASP A 19 -1.18 13.93 4.71
N LEU A 20 -0.77 14.50 3.57
CA LEU A 20 0.35 14.00 2.77
C LEU A 20 1.64 13.84 3.59
N ALA A 21 1.98 14.81 4.43
CA ALA A 21 3.17 14.74 5.26
C ALA A 21 3.06 13.64 6.33
N ALA A 22 1.91 13.50 6.99
CA ALA A 22 1.69 12.47 8.00
C ALA A 22 1.72 11.07 7.39
N VAL A 23 1.12 10.88 6.22
CA VAL A 23 1.14 9.61 5.47
C VAL A 23 2.56 9.28 5.01
N PHE A 24 3.31 10.27 4.49
CA PHE A 24 4.70 10.07 4.07
C PHE A 24 5.57 9.59 5.23
N HIS A 25 5.53 10.27 6.37
CA HIS A 25 6.33 9.90 7.53
C HIS A 25 5.92 8.54 8.12
N LEU A 26 4.63 8.24 8.15
CA LEU A 26 4.17 6.93 8.58
C LEU A 26 4.65 5.81 7.65
N GLY A 27 4.66 6.06 6.35
CA GLY A 27 5.21 5.11 5.37
C GLY A 27 6.72 4.91 5.49
N GLU A 28 7.48 5.96 5.84
CA GLU A 28 8.91 5.83 6.15
C GLU A 28 9.15 4.88 7.34
N GLU A 29 8.30 4.94 8.38
CA GLU A 29 8.38 4.01 9.52
C GLU A 29 8.02 2.56 9.13
N LEU A 30 7.07 2.39 8.20
CA LEU A 30 6.54 1.08 7.82
C LEU A 30 7.36 0.37 6.74
N PHE A 31 7.92 1.12 5.79
CA PHE A 31 8.53 0.60 4.57
C PHE A 31 10.02 0.93 4.49
N THR A 32 10.71 0.93 5.63
CA THR A 32 12.15 1.19 5.68
C THR A 32 12.95 0.16 4.89
N SER A 33 14.07 0.61 4.34
CA SER A 33 14.96 -0.16 3.46
C SER A 33 15.54 -1.45 4.03
N GLU A 34 15.43 -1.69 5.33
CA GLU A 34 15.82 -2.96 5.95
C GLU A 34 14.94 -4.13 5.52
N PHE A 35 13.69 -3.86 5.11
CA PHE A 35 12.73 -4.86 4.65
C PHE A 35 12.63 -4.97 3.13
N SER A 36 13.18 -4.01 2.38
CA SER A 36 13.09 -4.01 0.91
C SER A 36 14.44 -3.65 0.31
N GLN A 37 15.26 -4.64 0.04
CA GLN A 37 16.44 -4.48 -0.82
C GLN A 37 16.06 -4.40 -2.31
N SER A 38 14.78 -4.51 -2.65
CA SER A 38 14.32 -4.40 -4.01
C SER A 38 13.89 -2.97 -4.31
N MET A 39 14.56 -2.34 -5.26
CA MET A 39 14.15 -1.03 -5.81
C MET A 39 12.85 -1.12 -6.64
N TYR A 40 12.15 -2.25 -6.59
CA TYR A 40 10.90 -2.47 -7.32
C TYR A 40 9.77 -1.58 -6.83
N ARG A 41 9.75 -1.31 -5.53
CA ARG A 41 8.82 -0.37 -4.89
C ARG A 41 9.61 0.45 -3.88
N THR A 42 9.70 1.72 -4.16
CA THR A 42 10.32 2.68 -3.24
C THR A 42 9.24 3.59 -2.70
N TRP A 43 9.16 3.68 -1.39
CA TRP A 43 8.31 4.66 -0.75
C TRP A 43 8.96 6.03 -0.87
N ASP A 44 8.31 6.94 -1.58
CA ASP A 44 8.76 8.33 -1.74
C ASP A 44 7.57 9.30 -1.88
N GLU A 45 7.85 10.57 -1.76
CA GLU A 45 6.85 11.63 -1.86
C GLU A 45 6.22 11.75 -3.25
N TYR A 46 6.91 11.33 -4.30
CA TYR A 46 6.40 11.39 -5.67
C TYR A 46 5.32 10.34 -5.89
N GLU A 47 5.50 9.17 -5.34
CA GLU A 47 4.51 8.09 -5.42
C GLU A 47 3.19 8.49 -4.76
N ILE A 48 3.25 9.03 -3.54
CA ILE A 48 2.06 9.45 -2.80
C ILE A 48 1.35 10.58 -3.54
N THR A 49 2.08 11.61 -3.97
CA THR A 49 1.49 12.74 -4.67
C THR A 49 0.92 12.34 -6.03
N THR A 50 1.54 11.40 -6.73
CA THR A 50 1.03 10.88 -8.00
C THR A 50 -0.30 10.16 -7.79
N LEU A 51 -0.38 9.24 -6.81
CA LEU A 51 -1.62 8.53 -6.50
C LEU A 51 -2.71 9.49 -6.01
N PHE A 52 -2.37 10.45 -5.16
CA PHE A 52 -3.32 11.45 -4.67
C PHE A 52 -3.88 12.33 -5.79
N ASN A 53 -3.06 12.70 -6.77
CA ASN A 53 -3.51 13.52 -7.91
C ASN A 53 -4.30 12.72 -8.95
N SER A 54 -4.01 11.43 -9.14
CA SER A 54 -4.67 10.61 -10.15
C SER A 54 -5.94 9.93 -9.65
N ASP A 55 -5.92 9.46 -8.40
CA ASP A 55 -6.95 8.59 -7.82
C ASP A 55 -7.25 8.98 -6.37
N SER A 56 -7.53 10.26 -6.11
CA SER A 56 -7.77 10.77 -4.74
C SER A 56 -8.87 10.02 -3.99
N GLU A 57 -9.88 9.52 -4.70
CA GLU A 57 -10.99 8.74 -4.14
C GLU A 57 -10.54 7.37 -3.62
N LEU A 58 -9.37 6.90 -4.04
CA LEU A 58 -8.74 5.66 -3.57
C LEU A 58 -7.54 5.93 -2.63
N CYS A 59 -7.45 7.13 -2.10
CA CYS A 59 -6.48 7.52 -1.09
C CYS A 59 -7.20 7.78 0.24
N LEU A 60 -6.99 6.89 1.21
CA LEU A 60 -7.69 6.89 2.49
C LEU A 60 -6.72 6.98 3.65
N VAL A 61 -7.16 7.59 4.74
CA VAL A 61 -6.47 7.57 6.03
C VAL A 61 -7.37 6.97 7.12
N ALA A 62 -6.74 6.29 8.06
CA ALA A 62 -7.35 5.90 9.30
C ALA A 62 -6.87 6.87 10.40
N GLU A 63 -7.81 7.45 11.10
CA GLU A 63 -7.59 8.44 12.15
C GLU A 63 -8.07 7.91 13.48
N LEU A 64 -7.28 8.16 14.53
CA LEU A 64 -7.61 7.84 15.90
C LEU A 64 -7.20 9.03 16.78
N ASP A 65 -8.15 9.59 17.53
CA ASP A 65 -7.93 10.75 18.40
C ASP A 65 -7.23 11.93 17.65
N ASP A 66 -7.74 12.28 16.47
CA ASP A 66 -7.21 13.32 15.56
C ASP A 66 -5.80 13.05 15.02
N GLU A 67 -5.31 11.82 15.12
CA GLU A 67 -4.00 11.42 14.61
C GLU A 67 -4.11 10.37 13.51
N VAL A 68 -3.42 10.58 12.37
CA VAL A 68 -3.33 9.59 11.29
C VAL A 68 -2.50 8.40 11.76
N ILE A 69 -3.13 7.23 11.83
CA ILE A 69 -2.52 5.99 12.31
C ILE A 69 -2.38 4.92 11.23
N GLY A 70 -2.96 5.15 10.08
CA GLY A 70 -2.91 4.22 8.95
C GLY A 70 -3.36 4.88 7.66
N PHE A 71 -3.10 4.22 6.55
CA PHE A 71 -3.52 4.68 5.23
C PHE A 71 -3.69 3.51 4.27
N ALA A 72 -4.45 3.74 3.21
CA ALA A 72 -4.56 2.86 2.04
C ALA A 72 -4.54 3.71 0.78
N LEU A 73 -3.67 3.38 -0.17
CA LEU A 73 -3.50 4.07 -1.43
C LEU A 73 -3.70 3.08 -2.57
N GLY A 74 -4.62 3.37 -3.45
CA GLY A 74 -4.95 2.52 -4.58
C GLY A 74 -5.06 3.30 -5.88
N THR A 75 -5.13 2.56 -6.97
CA THR A 75 -5.37 3.09 -8.31
C THR A 75 -6.17 2.09 -9.13
N THR A 76 -6.72 2.54 -10.25
CA THR A 76 -7.39 1.65 -11.20
C THR A 76 -6.58 1.53 -12.48
N VAL A 77 -6.62 0.34 -13.09
CA VAL A 77 -5.94 0.04 -14.34
C VAL A 77 -6.97 -0.46 -15.35
N GLU A 78 -7.09 0.25 -16.46
CA GLU A 78 -7.87 -0.18 -17.61
C GLU A 78 -6.92 -0.63 -18.73
N LYS A 79 -7.14 -1.83 -19.23
CA LYS A 79 -6.37 -2.32 -20.38
C LYS A 79 -7.16 -2.07 -21.66
N GLN A 80 -6.49 -1.52 -22.67
CA GLN A 80 -7.07 -1.43 -24.01
C GLN A 80 -7.52 -2.84 -24.46
N ASN A 81 -8.73 -2.91 -25.00
CA ASN A 81 -9.36 -4.16 -25.46
C ASN A 81 -9.77 -5.15 -24.33
N SER A 82 -9.82 -4.73 -23.08
CA SER A 82 -10.39 -5.52 -22.00
C SER A 82 -11.65 -4.84 -21.46
N ALA A 83 -12.71 -5.63 -21.30
CA ALA A 83 -13.91 -5.15 -20.59
C ALA A 83 -13.71 -5.13 -19.06
N TRP A 84 -12.53 -5.51 -18.59
CA TRP A 84 -12.22 -5.61 -17.16
C TRP A 84 -11.42 -4.40 -16.69
N LYS A 85 -11.96 -3.75 -15.66
CA LYS A 85 -11.27 -2.76 -14.87
C LYS A 85 -10.65 -3.45 -13.66
N TYR A 86 -9.35 -3.23 -13.46
CA TYR A 86 -8.60 -3.76 -12.33
C TYR A 86 -8.40 -2.66 -11.28
N GLY A 87 -8.53 -3.00 -10.02
CA GLY A 87 -8.09 -2.17 -8.91
C GLY A 87 -6.76 -2.66 -8.38
N TYR A 88 -5.83 -1.75 -8.17
CA TYR A 88 -4.54 -2.06 -7.59
C TYR A 88 -4.41 -1.36 -6.24
N LEU A 89 -4.39 -2.14 -5.17
CA LEU A 89 -4.04 -1.62 -3.84
C LEU A 89 -2.52 -1.51 -3.77
N VAL A 90 -2.02 -0.29 -3.94
CA VAL A 90 -0.58 -0.02 -4.06
C VAL A 90 0.09 -0.07 -2.70
N TRP A 91 -0.48 0.62 -1.71
CA TRP A 91 0.05 0.69 -0.36
C TRP A 91 -1.07 0.57 0.67
N ILE A 92 -0.83 -0.17 1.72
CA ILE A 92 -1.65 -0.18 2.93
C ILE A 92 -0.75 -0.38 4.14
N GLY A 93 -0.96 0.42 5.17
CA GLY A 93 -0.16 0.34 6.37
C GLY A 93 -0.88 0.92 7.58
N VAL A 94 -0.55 0.39 8.74
CA VAL A 94 -1.03 0.86 10.04
C VAL A 94 0.16 0.96 10.98
N ARG A 95 0.19 2.03 11.79
CA ARG A 95 1.26 2.32 12.75
C ARG A 95 1.61 1.09 13.59
N PRO A 96 2.90 0.77 13.77
CA PRO A 96 3.33 -0.31 14.65
C PRO A 96 2.80 -0.11 16.08
N GLY A 97 2.44 -1.20 16.74
CA GLY A 97 1.90 -1.18 18.11
C GLY A 97 0.39 -1.00 18.24
N ILE A 98 -0.27 -0.47 17.22
CA ILE A 98 -1.75 -0.32 17.18
C ILE A 98 -2.40 -1.11 16.04
N GLN A 99 -1.67 -1.94 15.33
CA GLN A 99 -2.14 -2.72 14.17
C GLN A 99 -3.33 -3.64 14.48
N LYS A 100 -3.54 -4.02 15.74
CA LYS A 100 -4.65 -4.90 16.15
C LYS A 100 -5.95 -4.16 16.49
N CYS A 101 -6.01 -2.84 16.29
CA CYS A 101 -7.22 -2.04 16.56
C CYS A 101 -8.30 -2.18 15.47
N GLY A 102 -8.04 -2.92 14.39
CA GLY A 102 -8.97 -3.10 13.28
C GLY A 102 -8.84 -2.03 12.17
N ALA A 103 -7.89 -1.11 12.27
CA ALA A 103 -7.70 -0.05 11.27
C ALA A 103 -7.40 -0.61 9.88
N GLY A 104 -6.56 -1.64 9.77
CA GLY A 104 -6.27 -2.30 8.49
C GLY A 104 -7.51 -2.93 7.86
N ASP A 105 -8.33 -3.61 8.64
CA ASP A 105 -9.58 -4.21 8.16
C ASP A 105 -10.58 -3.13 7.70
N LYS A 106 -10.70 -2.00 8.43
CA LYS A 106 -11.56 -0.88 8.04
C LYS A 106 -11.08 -0.18 6.77
N LEU A 107 -9.77 0.12 6.68
CA LEU A 107 -9.17 0.71 5.48
C LEU A 107 -9.38 -0.18 4.25
N PHE A 108 -9.14 -1.48 4.41
CA PHE A 108 -9.33 -2.43 3.33
C PHE A 108 -10.80 -2.54 2.89
N ALA A 109 -11.72 -2.62 3.83
CA ALA A 109 -13.16 -2.68 3.54
C ALA A 109 -13.62 -1.43 2.76
N GLU A 110 -13.20 -0.25 3.18
CA GLU A 110 -13.56 1.01 2.55
C GLU A 110 -12.98 1.12 1.13
N ILE A 111 -11.68 0.88 0.95
CA ILE A 111 -11.08 0.98 -0.40
C ILE A 111 -11.64 -0.07 -1.36
N LYS A 112 -11.93 -1.27 -0.87
CA LYS A 112 -12.60 -2.32 -1.64
C LYS A 112 -13.98 -1.86 -2.12
N GLN A 113 -14.77 -1.27 -1.22
CA GLN A 113 -16.11 -0.76 -1.54
C GLN A 113 -16.03 0.30 -2.64
N ARG A 114 -15.13 1.26 -2.52
CA ARG A 114 -14.93 2.32 -3.53
C ARG A 114 -14.51 1.75 -4.89
N MET A 115 -13.61 0.78 -4.89
CA MET A 115 -13.23 0.10 -6.14
C MET A 115 -14.42 -0.59 -6.79
N VAL A 116 -15.28 -1.25 -6.02
CA VAL A 116 -16.53 -1.85 -6.54
C VAL A 116 -17.46 -0.79 -7.15
N GLU A 117 -17.62 0.33 -6.48
CA GLU A 117 -18.44 1.46 -6.97
C GLU A 117 -17.89 2.06 -8.27
N GLN A 118 -16.59 2.04 -8.45
CA GLN A 118 -15.92 2.45 -9.70
C GLN A 118 -15.95 1.38 -10.81
N GLY A 119 -16.61 0.25 -10.59
CA GLY A 119 -16.73 -0.83 -11.57
C GLY A 119 -15.52 -1.76 -11.67
N VAL A 120 -14.64 -1.75 -10.67
CA VAL A 120 -13.52 -2.70 -10.58
C VAL A 120 -14.07 -4.11 -10.40
N ARG A 121 -13.61 -5.05 -11.23
CA ARG A 121 -13.99 -6.46 -11.17
C ARG A 121 -12.96 -7.36 -10.53
N MET A 122 -11.70 -6.95 -10.54
CA MET A 122 -10.60 -7.70 -9.94
C MET A 122 -9.66 -6.75 -9.23
N MET A 123 -9.46 -6.99 -7.94
CA MET A 123 -8.48 -6.29 -7.13
C MET A 123 -7.18 -7.10 -7.11
N VAL A 124 -6.07 -6.44 -7.32
CA VAL A 124 -4.74 -7.03 -7.28
C VAL A 124 -3.88 -6.34 -6.24
N ILE A 125 -3.00 -7.11 -5.63
CA ILE A 125 -1.93 -6.64 -4.75
C ILE A 125 -0.65 -7.38 -5.11
N ASP A 126 0.49 -6.83 -4.73
CA ASP A 126 1.74 -7.55 -4.63
C ASP A 126 2.41 -7.25 -3.29
N THR A 127 3.12 -8.21 -2.78
CA THR A 127 3.88 -8.10 -1.53
C THR A 127 5.07 -9.04 -1.61
N ASP A 128 6.10 -8.77 -0.81
CA ASP A 128 7.26 -9.64 -0.74
C ASP A 128 6.88 -11.03 -0.23
N ALA A 129 7.49 -12.07 -0.80
CA ALA A 129 7.22 -13.46 -0.43
C ALA A 129 7.51 -13.75 1.06
N ASP A 130 8.40 -12.96 1.68
CA ASP A 130 8.79 -13.06 3.08
C ASP A 130 7.87 -12.29 4.03
N ASN A 131 6.95 -11.49 3.47
CA ASN A 131 5.97 -10.75 4.26
C ASN A 131 4.80 -11.63 4.68
N GLU A 132 5.06 -12.58 5.54
CA GLU A 132 4.05 -13.54 6.01
C GLU A 132 2.84 -12.86 6.66
N ALA A 133 3.04 -11.77 7.41
CA ALA A 133 1.96 -11.04 8.07
C ALA A 133 1.02 -10.38 7.04
N GLY A 134 1.58 -9.75 6.01
CA GLY A 134 0.82 -9.16 4.91
C GLY A 134 0.06 -10.23 4.11
N ILE A 135 0.73 -11.34 3.78
CA ILE A 135 0.08 -12.45 3.07
C ILE A 135 -1.12 -13.00 3.85
N ARG A 136 -0.96 -13.25 5.17
CA ARG A 136 -2.08 -13.69 6.02
C ARG A 136 -3.21 -12.67 6.08
N PHE A 137 -2.87 -11.38 6.16
CA PHE A 137 -3.87 -10.30 6.14
C PHE A 137 -4.68 -10.35 4.84
N PHE A 138 -4.03 -10.40 3.69
CA PHE A 138 -4.73 -10.41 2.41
C PHE A 138 -5.53 -11.70 2.17
N GLN A 139 -5.02 -12.86 2.60
CA GLN A 139 -5.78 -14.11 2.56
C GLN A 139 -7.06 -14.03 3.41
N LYS A 140 -7.00 -13.43 4.60
CA LYS A 140 -8.18 -13.14 5.43
C LYS A 140 -9.18 -12.23 4.71
N GLN A 141 -8.71 -11.30 3.87
CA GLN A 141 -9.56 -10.41 3.08
C GLN A 141 -10.17 -11.09 1.84
N GLY A 142 -9.81 -12.33 1.54
CA GLY A 142 -10.36 -13.11 0.44
C GLY A 142 -9.47 -13.23 -0.80
N PHE A 143 -8.21 -12.82 -0.73
CA PHE A 143 -7.25 -13.08 -1.81
C PHE A 143 -6.84 -14.56 -1.76
N ASP A 144 -7.18 -15.31 -2.78
CA ASP A 144 -7.00 -16.76 -2.86
C ASP A 144 -6.06 -17.23 -4.00
N SER A 145 -5.84 -16.36 -4.98
CA SER A 145 -5.03 -16.69 -6.15
C SER A 145 -3.63 -16.08 -6.01
N THR A 146 -2.65 -16.91 -5.66
CA THR A 146 -1.26 -16.49 -5.49
C THR A 146 -0.41 -16.87 -6.69
N GLN A 147 0.29 -15.89 -7.28
CA GLN A 147 1.27 -16.11 -8.34
C GLN A 147 2.66 -15.73 -7.84
N LYS A 148 3.63 -16.60 -8.05
CA LYS A 148 5.02 -16.30 -7.69
C LYS A 148 5.64 -15.37 -8.75
N HIS A 149 6.25 -14.29 -8.28
CA HIS A 149 6.96 -13.32 -9.09
C HIS A 149 8.44 -13.32 -8.71
N VAL A 150 9.32 -13.18 -9.71
CA VAL A 150 10.76 -13.07 -9.48
C VAL A 150 11.23 -11.70 -9.92
N TYR A 151 11.82 -10.96 -8.98
CA TYR A 151 12.50 -9.71 -9.27
C TYR A 151 13.98 -9.97 -9.54
N MET A 152 14.51 -9.37 -10.62
CA MET A 152 15.91 -9.53 -11.02
C MET A 152 16.54 -8.16 -11.28
N SER A 153 17.76 -7.94 -10.81
CA SER A 153 18.52 -6.71 -11.06
C SER A 153 19.90 -7.00 -11.63
N LEU A 154 20.39 -6.10 -12.48
CA LEU A 154 21.73 -6.15 -13.04
C LEU A 154 22.48 -4.85 -12.69
N ASN A 155 23.58 -4.97 -11.97
CA ASN A 155 24.43 -3.83 -11.65
C ASN A 155 25.32 -3.47 -12.86
N LEU A 156 24.96 -2.41 -13.57
CA LEU A 156 25.67 -1.94 -14.74
C LEU A 156 27.01 -1.24 -14.42
N SER A 157 27.24 -0.81 -13.19
CA SER A 157 28.50 -0.19 -12.77
C SER A 157 29.67 -1.18 -12.83
N ARG A 158 29.43 -2.46 -12.59
CA ARG A 158 30.43 -3.54 -12.71
C ARG A 158 30.79 -3.89 -14.16
N ALA A 159 29.92 -3.63 -15.11
CA ALA A 159 30.17 -3.87 -16.53
C ALA A 159 31.18 -2.86 -17.13
N ARG A 160 31.25 -1.62 -16.61
CA ARG A 160 32.21 -0.59 -17.01
C ARG A 160 33.66 -0.93 -16.62
N GLN A 161 33.86 -1.66 -15.52
CA GLN A 161 35.22 -2.00 -15.07
C GLN A 161 35.89 -3.09 -15.94
N LYS A 162 35.11 -3.98 -16.56
CA LYS A 162 35.65 -5.01 -17.48
C LYS A 162 36.09 -4.42 -18.83
N ARG A 163 35.51 -3.32 -19.30
CA ARG A 163 35.90 -2.65 -20.57
C ARG A 163 37.16 -1.78 -20.45
N LYS A 164 37.58 -1.40 -19.24
CA LYS A 164 38.82 -0.62 -19.03
C LYS A 164 40.05 -1.49 -18.82
N LYS A 165 39.94 -2.82 -18.82
CA LYS A 165 41.05 -3.78 -18.65
C LYS A 165 41.40 -4.56 -19.92
N ASN A 166 40.79 -4.26 -21.05
CA ASN A 166 41.18 -4.71 -22.39
C ASN A 166 41.58 -3.44 -23.20
#